data_2e1deadbd4bbde42ced239d6f79d78cd
#
_entry.id   2e1deadbd4bbde42ced239d6f79d78cd
#
_cell.length_a   1.000
_cell.length_b   1.000
_cell.length_c   1.000
_cell.angle_alpha   90.00
_cell.angle_beta   90.00
_cell.angle_gamma   90.00
#
_symmetry.space_group_name_H-M   'P 1'
#
loop_
_entity.id
_entity.type
_entity.pdbx_description
1 polymer ?
#
loop_
_entity_poly.entity_id
_entity_poly.type
_entity_poly.pdbx_seq_one_letter_code
_entity_poly.pdbx_strand_id
1 'polypeptide(L)'
;MPELKTAFIANMRALLGEEAGAFFRALEEAPSLALRPHRGMEAAAPFIEGAVPWAEGGFYLRPGARPGASVAHWAGAFYLQEASAMLPAAALQARPGERVLDLCAAPGGKSSQLALAMGGEGVLIANEVDAARARVLAANLERLGVTNAVVLNETPARLAARWPGYFDAVLVDAPCSGEGMFRREAQSREAWTDAAPRGCAKRQAEILEAAAKLVRPGGRLLYSTCTFNDVENEGSVANFLQDHADFAPEEFALPGLGASRGGMLHIWPQRARGDGQFAALLRRAGSAGDGPEARAGAGLTAGEVFARGDGGSEDAGRPFARGDGEKRACDGAVDAAGRPFACGDGAEQAPAGAGLDAGEVFACGDGAVGPGSRPSVHPAASIDMWLDALPKTRPARRAGKAAPVPDVAALLRALGECAVAALPVSPQSARLHLEGRRLIAAPLDAPELDGLRVVSPGLALLRAETARVEPEHALAMALLPGMARREAALTKEEALAFIAGEALPREGEAGWTLVTHAGLPLGWGKQAGGMLKNHVPKGLRARLHP
;
A
#
# COMPACT_ATOMS: atom_id res chain seq x y z
N MET A 1 -10.94 -28.26 4.91
CA MET A 1 -9.51 -27.90 5.01
C MET A 1 -8.68 -29.17 5.24
N PRO A 2 -7.42 -29.26 4.74
CA PRO A 2 -6.50 -30.35 5.07
C PRO A 2 -6.26 -30.43 6.58
N GLU A 3 -5.94 -31.66 7.08
CA GLU A 3 -5.62 -31.86 8.49
C GLU A 3 -4.35 -31.11 8.89
N LEU A 4 -4.31 -30.63 10.14
CA LEU A 4 -3.13 -30.01 10.72
C LEU A 4 -2.03 -31.06 10.91
N LYS A 5 -0.79 -30.71 10.60
CA LYS A 5 0.36 -31.62 10.79
C LYS A 5 0.58 -31.93 12.26
N THR A 6 0.91 -33.19 12.58
CA THR A 6 1.13 -33.64 13.95
C THR A 6 2.20 -32.82 14.68
N ALA A 7 3.29 -32.45 13.99
CA ALA A 7 4.33 -31.63 14.57
C ALA A 7 3.81 -30.20 14.93
N PHE A 8 3.00 -29.58 14.07
CA PHE A 8 2.37 -28.28 14.38
C PHE A 8 1.48 -28.37 15.62
N ILE A 9 0.65 -29.44 15.71
CA ILE A 9 -0.22 -29.65 16.87
C ILE A 9 0.61 -29.79 18.15
N ALA A 10 1.71 -30.58 18.11
CA ALA A 10 2.60 -30.76 19.24
C ALA A 10 3.26 -29.45 19.69
N ASN A 11 3.77 -28.66 18.73
CA ASN A 11 4.40 -27.35 18.98
C ASN A 11 3.41 -26.37 19.62
N MET A 12 2.18 -26.25 19.07
CA MET A 12 1.16 -25.35 19.62
C MET A 12 0.65 -25.80 20.99
N ARG A 13 0.57 -27.10 21.26
CA ARG A 13 0.24 -27.60 22.61
C ARG A 13 1.32 -27.25 23.63
N ALA A 14 2.59 -27.35 23.25
CA ALA A 14 3.69 -26.98 24.12
C ALA A 14 3.70 -25.44 24.41
N LEU A 15 3.41 -24.63 23.38
CA LEU A 15 3.41 -23.17 23.48
C LEU A 15 2.20 -22.62 24.26
N LEU A 16 1.00 -23.14 24.01
CA LEU A 16 -0.26 -22.58 24.51
C LEU A 16 -0.82 -23.30 25.76
N GLY A 17 -0.30 -24.48 26.10
CA GLY A 17 -0.77 -25.24 27.24
C GLY A 17 -2.28 -25.51 27.20
N GLU A 18 -3.00 -25.06 28.23
CA GLU A 18 -4.45 -25.22 28.37
C GLU A 18 -5.27 -24.49 27.27
N GLU A 19 -4.74 -23.43 26.68
CA GLU A 19 -5.41 -22.68 25.62
C GLU A 19 -5.37 -23.38 24.25
N ALA A 20 -4.50 -24.37 24.05
CA ALA A 20 -4.32 -25.03 22.75
C ALA A 20 -5.65 -25.60 22.19
N GLY A 21 -6.52 -26.12 23.05
CA GLY A 21 -7.84 -26.58 22.61
C GLY A 21 -8.75 -25.50 22.03
N ALA A 22 -8.74 -24.30 22.62
CA ALA A 22 -9.48 -23.16 22.11
C ALA A 22 -8.87 -22.64 20.79
N PHE A 23 -7.55 -22.59 20.72
CA PHE A 23 -6.81 -22.22 19.53
C PHE A 23 -7.14 -23.12 18.32
N PHE A 24 -7.09 -24.44 18.47
CA PHE A 24 -7.42 -25.35 17.37
C PHE A 24 -8.88 -25.22 16.92
N ARG A 25 -9.82 -25.00 17.84
CA ARG A 25 -11.21 -24.72 17.45
C ARG A 25 -11.31 -23.42 16.63
N ALA A 26 -10.62 -22.37 17.06
CA ALA A 26 -10.61 -21.11 16.34
C ALA A 26 -10.01 -21.24 14.94
N LEU A 27 -9.02 -22.12 14.72
CA LEU A 27 -8.45 -22.38 13.38
C LEU A 27 -9.42 -23.08 12.43
N GLU A 28 -10.46 -23.75 12.91
CA GLU A 28 -11.49 -24.40 12.08
C GLU A 28 -12.70 -23.49 11.80
N GLU A 29 -12.78 -22.31 12.43
CA GLU A 29 -13.81 -21.31 12.15
C GLU A 29 -13.58 -20.62 10.80
N ALA A 30 -14.62 -19.98 10.26
CA ALA A 30 -14.49 -19.18 9.06
C ALA A 30 -13.50 -18.03 9.26
N PRO A 31 -12.67 -17.69 8.25
CA PRO A 31 -11.70 -16.61 8.36
C PRO A 31 -12.37 -15.26 8.57
N SER A 32 -11.74 -14.40 9.35
CA SER A 32 -12.19 -13.05 9.59
C SER A 32 -11.87 -12.17 8.38
N LEU A 33 -12.89 -11.60 7.76
CA LEU A 33 -12.75 -10.67 6.64
C LEU A 33 -12.93 -9.24 7.12
N ALA A 34 -12.09 -8.35 6.63
CA ALA A 34 -12.14 -6.93 6.97
C ALA A 34 -11.76 -6.05 5.78
N LEU A 35 -12.03 -4.78 5.88
CA LEU A 35 -11.59 -3.77 4.92
C LEU A 35 -11.14 -2.49 5.66
N ARG A 36 -10.43 -1.66 4.92
CA ARG A 36 -10.03 -0.34 5.39
C ARG A 36 -10.42 0.70 4.33
N PRO A 37 -11.38 1.61 4.64
CA PRO A 37 -11.73 2.73 3.77
C PRO A 37 -10.51 3.60 3.47
N HIS A 38 -10.43 4.08 2.24
CA HIS A 38 -9.39 4.99 1.78
C HIS A 38 -9.97 6.33 1.29
N ARG A 39 -11.20 6.31 0.74
CA ARG A 39 -11.87 7.49 0.17
C ARG A 39 -13.23 7.78 0.82
N GLY A 40 -13.27 7.77 2.16
CA GLY A 40 -14.49 8.00 2.91
C GLY A 40 -15.28 6.73 3.21
N MET A 41 -16.18 6.84 4.17
CA MET A 41 -16.94 5.70 4.72
C MET A 41 -18.14 5.28 3.86
N GLU A 42 -18.70 6.20 3.07
CA GLU A 42 -19.98 5.98 2.36
C GLU A 42 -19.92 4.76 1.44
N ALA A 43 -18.83 4.61 0.69
CA ALA A 43 -18.65 3.48 -0.23
C ALA A 43 -18.39 2.14 0.47
N ALA A 44 -17.92 2.15 1.70
CA ALA A 44 -17.65 0.98 2.52
C ALA A 44 -18.84 0.57 3.40
N ALA A 45 -19.67 1.53 3.82
CA ALA A 45 -20.77 1.34 4.74
C ALA A 45 -21.72 0.17 4.44
N PRO A 46 -22.06 -0.13 3.16
CA PRO A 46 -22.91 -1.28 2.86
C PRO A 46 -22.31 -2.64 3.23
N PHE A 47 -20.99 -2.73 3.35
CA PHE A 47 -20.27 -3.99 3.52
C PHE A 47 -19.79 -4.27 4.94
N ILE A 48 -19.80 -3.28 5.84
CA ILE A 48 -19.18 -3.37 7.16
C ILE A 48 -20.21 -3.62 8.27
N GLU A 49 -19.77 -4.29 9.34
CA GLU A 49 -20.60 -4.55 10.52
C GLU A 49 -20.07 -3.93 11.82
N GLY A 50 -18.76 -3.68 11.91
CA GLY A 50 -18.17 -3.12 13.13
C GLY A 50 -16.70 -2.77 12.92
N ALA A 51 -16.16 -1.95 13.83
CA ALA A 51 -14.76 -1.53 13.79
C ALA A 51 -13.81 -2.67 14.22
N VAL A 52 -12.61 -2.68 13.64
CA VAL A 52 -11.46 -3.46 14.14
C VAL A 52 -10.84 -2.65 15.28
N PRO A 53 -10.87 -3.12 16.53
CA PRO A 53 -10.53 -2.27 17.66
C PRO A 53 -9.11 -1.72 17.65
N TRP A 54 -8.14 -2.50 17.16
CA TRP A 54 -6.70 -2.16 17.14
C TRP A 54 -6.25 -1.40 15.90
N ALA A 55 -7.13 -1.17 14.94
CA ALA A 55 -6.77 -0.51 13.70
C ALA A 55 -7.76 0.61 13.39
N GLU A 56 -7.35 1.84 13.60
CA GLU A 56 -8.17 3.00 13.24
C GLU A 56 -8.55 2.93 11.76
N GLY A 57 -9.83 3.15 11.46
CA GLY A 57 -10.37 3.02 10.11
C GLY A 57 -10.45 1.59 9.57
N GLY A 58 -10.17 0.56 10.38
CA GLY A 58 -10.40 -0.84 10.03
C GLY A 58 -11.82 -1.29 10.40
N PHE A 59 -12.47 -2.07 9.52
CA PHE A 59 -13.83 -2.56 9.74
C PHE A 59 -13.98 -4.01 9.33
N TYR A 60 -14.65 -4.81 10.15
CA TYR A 60 -15.07 -6.16 9.80
C TYR A 60 -16.15 -6.14 8.73
N LEU A 61 -16.14 -7.14 7.86
CA LEU A 61 -17.17 -7.32 6.85
C LEU A 61 -18.40 -8.04 7.43
N ARG A 62 -19.57 -7.65 6.98
CA ARG A 62 -20.81 -8.40 7.20
C ARG A 62 -20.69 -9.81 6.60
N PRO A 63 -21.27 -10.84 7.24
CA PRO A 63 -21.33 -12.17 6.65
C PRO A 63 -21.91 -12.14 5.24
N GLY A 64 -21.26 -12.84 4.31
CA GLY A 64 -21.71 -12.89 2.91
C GLY A 64 -21.43 -11.65 2.06
N ALA A 65 -20.89 -10.57 2.62
CA ALA A 65 -20.52 -9.40 1.83
C ALA A 65 -19.39 -9.71 0.83
N ARG A 66 -19.54 -9.22 -0.40
CA ARG A 66 -18.56 -9.41 -1.50
C ARG A 66 -18.05 -8.07 -2.04
N PRO A 67 -17.40 -7.23 -1.22
CA PRO A 67 -16.97 -5.89 -1.64
C PRO A 67 -15.97 -5.91 -2.80
N GLY A 68 -15.17 -6.98 -2.95
CA GLY A 68 -14.18 -7.12 -4.02
C GLY A 68 -14.76 -7.11 -5.44
N ALA A 69 -16.06 -7.47 -5.60
CA ALA A 69 -16.76 -7.43 -6.88
C ALA A 69 -17.43 -6.07 -7.17
N SER A 70 -17.28 -5.07 -6.27
CA SER A 70 -17.96 -3.79 -6.41
C SER A 70 -17.18 -2.77 -7.24
N VAL A 71 -17.90 -1.84 -7.88
CA VAL A 71 -17.32 -0.66 -8.52
C VAL A 71 -16.48 0.15 -7.52
N ALA A 72 -16.93 0.26 -6.27
CA ALA A 72 -16.22 0.97 -5.21
C ALA A 72 -14.83 0.36 -4.92
N HIS A 73 -14.71 -0.96 -4.86
CA HIS A 73 -13.40 -1.62 -4.71
C HIS A 73 -12.49 -1.33 -5.90
N TRP A 74 -13.01 -1.46 -7.12
CA TRP A 74 -12.26 -1.17 -8.33
C TRP A 74 -11.78 0.29 -8.37
N ALA A 75 -12.62 1.23 -7.95
CA ALA A 75 -12.32 2.66 -7.84
C ALA A 75 -11.39 3.05 -6.66
N GLY A 76 -10.88 2.08 -5.91
CA GLY A 76 -9.97 2.33 -4.80
C GLY A 76 -10.62 2.97 -3.56
N ALA A 77 -11.94 2.82 -3.38
CA ALA A 77 -12.62 3.36 -2.20
C ALA A 77 -12.14 2.74 -0.90
N PHE A 78 -11.69 1.49 -0.95
CA PHE A 78 -11.17 0.76 0.21
C PHE A 78 -10.17 -0.33 -0.22
N TYR A 79 -9.40 -0.79 0.76
CA TYR A 79 -8.52 -1.96 0.65
C TYR A 79 -9.09 -3.12 1.47
N LEU A 80 -9.17 -4.31 0.88
CA LEU A 80 -9.54 -5.55 1.59
C LEU A 80 -8.31 -6.06 2.34
N GLN A 81 -8.40 -6.15 3.65
CA GLN A 81 -7.29 -6.57 4.49
C GLN A 81 -7.83 -7.37 5.67
N GLU A 82 -7.19 -8.47 5.98
CA GLU A 82 -7.50 -9.24 7.18
C GLU A 82 -7.21 -8.40 8.43
N ALA A 83 -8.05 -8.52 9.45
CA ALA A 83 -8.02 -7.64 10.61
C ALA A 83 -6.69 -7.69 11.37
N SER A 84 -6.13 -8.90 11.62
CA SER A 84 -4.84 -9.03 12.31
C SER A 84 -3.67 -8.47 11.48
N ALA A 85 -3.73 -8.54 10.14
CA ALA A 85 -2.73 -7.96 9.26
C ALA A 85 -2.66 -6.42 9.31
N MET A 86 -3.63 -5.75 9.96
CA MET A 86 -3.59 -4.31 10.21
C MET A 86 -2.72 -3.94 11.41
N LEU A 87 -2.41 -4.91 12.31
CA LEU A 87 -1.61 -4.69 13.53
C LEU A 87 -0.26 -4.02 13.27
N PRO A 88 0.58 -4.49 12.32
CA PRO A 88 1.93 -3.97 12.19
C PRO A 88 1.99 -2.49 11.84
N ALA A 89 1.16 -2.04 10.89
CA ALA A 89 1.11 -0.63 10.52
C ALA A 89 0.52 0.24 11.63
N ALA A 90 -0.48 -0.28 12.38
CA ALA A 90 -1.04 0.41 13.54
C ALA A 90 -0.01 0.56 14.68
N ALA A 91 0.81 -0.47 14.93
CA ALA A 91 1.85 -0.44 15.96
C ALA A 91 3.04 0.45 15.57
N LEU A 92 3.41 0.53 14.29
CA LEU A 92 4.49 1.39 13.81
C LEU A 92 4.16 2.88 13.97
N GLN A 93 2.89 3.28 13.88
CA GLN A 93 2.42 4.65 14.05
C GLN A 93 3.17 5.65 13.15
N ALA A 94 3.19 5.38 11.84
CA ALA A 94 3.77 6.30 10.87
C ALA A 94 3.09 7.67 10.94
N ARG A 95 3.86 8.75 10.76
CA ARG A 95 3.41 10.13 10.93
C ARG A 95 3.61 10.94 9.65
N PRO A 96 2.81 12.01 9.44
CA PRO A 96 3.07 12.97 8.38
C PRO A 96 4.50 13.50 8.41
N GLY A 97 5.13 13.65 7.25
CA GLY A 97 6.48 14.15 7.08
C GLY A 97 7.62 13.15 7.36
N GLU A 98 7.32 11.93 7.81
CA GLU A 98 8.35 10.89 8.03
C GLU A 98 8.84 10.25 6.72
N ARG A 99 10.06 9.75 6.75
CA ARG A 99 10.63 8.82 5.75
C ARG A 99 10.39 7.40 6.25
N VAL A 100 9.42 6.72 5.65
CA VAL A 100 8.98 5.38 6.06
C VAL A 100 9.39 4.36 5.00
N LEU A 101 9.89 3.21 5.42
CA LEU A 101 10.18 2.06 4.58
C LEU A 101 9.30 0.88 4.98
N ASP A 102 8.57 0.32 4.01
CA ASP A 102 7.98 -1.01 4.08
C ASP A 102 8.86 -1.95 3.26
N LEU A 103 9.66 -2.79 3.94
CA LEU A 103 10.77 -3.53 3.32
C LEU A 103 10.32 -4.79 2.57
N CYS A 104 9.16 -5.37 2.94
CA CYS A 104 8.57 -6.56 2.34
C CYS A 104 7.09 -6.31 2.02
N ALA A 105 6.83 -5.32 1.17
CA ALA A 105 5.59 -4.56 1.11
C ALA A 105 4.40 -5.24 0.40
N ALA A 106 4.67 -6.16 -0.54
CA ALA A 106 3.59 -6.73 -1.36
C ALA A 106 2.63 -7.62 -0.55
N PRO A 107 1.32 -7.56 -0.86
CA PRO A 107 0.68 -6.87 -1.99
C PRO A 107 0.27 -5.40 -1.74
N GLY A 108 0.63 -4.75 -0.59
CA GLY A 108 0.40 -3.34 -0.35
C GLY A 108 -0.62 -3.00 0.74
N GLY A 109 -1.12 -3.98 1.48
CA GLY A 109 -2.08 -3.76 2.58
C GLY A 109 -1.50 -2.88 3.70
N LYS A 110 -0.30 -3.21 4.17
CA LYS A 110 0.41 -2.45 5.20
C LYS A 110 0.92 -1.12 4.65
N SER A 111 1.52 -1.12 3.44
CA SER A 111 1.97 0.11 2.76
C SER A 111 0.84 1.13 2.58
N SER A 112 -0.34 0.70 2.13
CA SER A 112 -1.48 1.62 1.97
C SER A 112 -2.03 2.13 3.30
N GLN A 113 -1.90 1.36 4.39
CA GLN A 113 -2.24 1.80 5.74
C GLN A 113 -1.25 2.85 6.24
N LEU A 114 0.05 2.64 6.02
CA LEU A 114 1.09 3.61 6.33
C LEU A 114 0.90 4.91 5.54
N ALA A 115 0.67 4.82 4.22
CA ALA A 115 0.42 5.99 3.38
C ALA A 115 -0.78 6.82 3.85
N LEU A 116 -1.86 6.15 4.29
CA LEU A 116 -3.05 6.81 4.85
C LEU A 116 -2.72 7.53 6.17
N ALA A 117 -1.96 6.89 7.08
CA ALA A 117 -1.53 7.49 8.33
C ALA A 117 -0.60 8.69 8.12
N MET A 118 0.22 8.67 7.07
CA MET A 118 1.11 9.77 6.69
C MET A 118 0.36 10.95 6.04
N GLY A 119 -0.91 10.79 5.66
CA GLY A 119 -1.72 11.87 5.10
C GLY A 119 -1.20 12.44 3.78
N GLY A 120 -0.36 11.69 3.05
CA GLY A 120 0.29 12.14 1.81
C GLY A 120 1.57 12.96 2.02
N GLU A 121 2.01 13.20 3.27
CA GLU A 121 3.23 13.94 3.62
C GLU A 121 4.41 13.00 3.85
N GLY A 122 5.63 13.51 3.65
CA GLY A 122 6.85 12.71 3.72
C GLY A 122 6.97 11.74 2.54
N VAL A 123 7.69 10.63 2.73
CA VAL A 123 7.89 9.61 1.70
C VAL A 123 7.71 8.20 2.24
N LEU A 124 6.91 7.39 1.55
CA LEU A 124 6.83 5.96 1.75
C LEU A 124 7.63 5.24 0.65
N ILE A 125 8.69 4.56 1.04
CA ILE A 125 9.37 3.60 0.16
C ILE A 125 8.75 2.22 0.42
N ALA A 126 8.12 1.64 -0.60
CA ALA A 126 7.52 0.33 -0.54
C ALA A 126 8.34 -0.63 -1.41
N ASN A 127 9.03 -1.59 -0.80
CA ASN A 127 9.95 -2.49 -1.49
C ASN A 127 9.42 -3.93 -1.52
N GLU A 128 9.67 -4.61 -2.63
CA GLU A 128 9.38 -6.04 -2.77
C GLU A 128 10.44 -6.70 -3.67
N VAL A 129 11.04 -7.77 -3.21
CA VAL A 129 12.12 -8.47 -3.93
C VAL A 129 11.61 -9.24 -5.15
N ASP A 130 10.36 -9.73 -5.12
CA ASP A 130 9.73 -10.38 -6.27
C ASP A 130 9.14 -9.35 -7.23
N ALA A 131 9.59 -9.39 -8.49
CA ALA A 131 9.20 -8.40 -9.49
C ALA A 131 7.71 -8.48 -9.89
N ALA A 132 7.09 -9.65 -9.82
CA ALA A 132 5.66 -9.78 -10.13
C ALA A 132 4.81 -9.20 -8.97
N ARG A 133 5.18 -9.50 -7.74
CA ARG A 133 4.54 -8.95 -6.54
C ARG A 133 4.76 -7.43 -6.42
N ALA A 134 5.94 -6.91 -6.79
CA ALA A 134 6.20 -5.47 -6.81
C ALA A 134 5.28 -4.71 -7.79
N ARG A 135 4.94 -5.32 -8.93
CA ARG A 135 3.94 -4.74 -9.86
C ARG A 135 2.53 -4.73 -9.27
N VAL A 136 2.14 -5.78 -8.55
CA VAL A 136 0.84 -5.84 -7.84
C VAL A 136 0.78 -4.77 -6.75
N LEU A 137 1.86 -4.60 -5.99
CA LEU A 137 2.01 -3.53 -5.00
C LEU A 137 1.81 -2.15 -5.62
N ALA A 138 2.52 -1.85 -6.72
CA ALA A 138 2.39 -0.57 -7.42
C ALA A 138 0.97 -0.33 -7.92
N ALA A 139 0.33 -1.34 -8.53
CA ALA A 139 -1.04 -1.25 -9.01
C ALA A 139 -2.06 -1.02 -7.87
N ASN A 140 -1.87 -1.63 -6.70
CA ASN A 140 -2.73 -1.41 -5.54
C ASN A 140 -2.57 0.01 -4.98
N LEU A 141 -1.35 0.53 -4.85
CA LEU A 141 -1.12 1.91 -4.40
C LEU A 141 -1.66 2.93 -5.40
N GLU A 142 -1.49 2.69 -6.71
CA GLU A 142 -2.09 3.52 -7.78
C GLU A 142 -3.61 3.51 -7.71
N ARG A 143 -4.25 2.34 -7.61
CA ARG A 143 -5.71 2.20 -7.50
C ARG A 143 -6.28 2.98 -6.31
N LEU A 144 -5.58 2.98 -5.19
CA LEU A 144 -5.96 3.74 -4.00
C LEU A 144 -5.67 5.25 -4.14
N GLY A 145 -4.92 5.67 -5.15
CA GLY A 145 -4.53 7.06 -5.38
C GLY A 145 -3.50 7.56 -4.36
N VAL A 146 -2.60 6.69 -3.91
CA VAL A 146 -1.49 7.07 -3.03
C VAL A 146 -0.52 7.96 -3.79
N THR A 147 -0.18 9.11 -3.20
CA THR A 147 0.61 10.16 -3.88
C THR A 147 2.05 10.28 -3.38
N ASN A 148 2.34 9.80 -2.17
CA ASN A 148 3.63 9.95 -1.50
C ASN A 148 4.46 8.65 -1.45
N ALA A 149 4.18 7.69 -2.35
CA ALA A 149 4.88 6.42 -2.37
C ALA A 149 5.83 6.28 -3.57
N VAL A 150 6.96 5.62 -3.32
CA VAL A 150 7.90 5.10 -4.32
C VAL A 150 7.93 3.58 -4.19
N VAL A 151 7.77 2.85 -5.30
CA VAL A 151 7.79 1.38 -5.29
C VAL A 151 9.09 0.87 -5.92
N LEU A 152 9.78 -0.02 -5.20
CA LEU A 152 11.05 -0.60 -5.59
C LEU A 152 10.95 -2.13 -5.72
N ASN A 153 11.86 -2.69 -6.53
CA ASN A 153 12.07 -4.12 -6.64
C ASN A 153 13.54 -4.46 -6.32
N GLU A 154 13.90 -4.36 -5.04
CA GLU A 154 15.30 -4.50 -4.61
C GLU A 154 15.46 -5.49 -3.46
N THR A 155 16.70 -5.98 -3.27
CA THR A 155 17.04 -6.77 -2.09
C THR A 155 17.25 -5.88 -0.88
N PRO A 156 16.90 -6.32 0.35
CA PRO A 156 17.16 -5.57 1.57
C PRO A 156 18.62 -5.14 1.74
N ALA A 157 19.57 -6.02 1.43
CA ALA A 157 21.00 -5.73 1.52
C ALA A 157 21.44 -4.58 0.60
N ARG A 158 20.85 -4.48 -0.60
CA ARG A 158 21.17 -3.42 -1.55
C ARG A 158 20.64 -2.06 -1.08
N LEU A 159 19.44 -2.05 -0.50
CA LEU A 159 18.89 -0.84 0.11
C LEU A 159 19.71 -0.41 1.34
N ALA A 160 20.12 -1.35 2.20
CA ALA A 160 20.96 -1.08 3.36
C ALA A 160 22.32 -0.45 2.99
N ALA A 161 22.93 -0.91 1.89
CA ALA A 161 24.17 -0.33 1.37
C ALA A 161 23.96 1.08 0.79
N ARG A 162 22.75 1.38 0.26
CA ARG A 162 22.47 2.63 -0.42
C ARG A 162 22.03 3.75 0.54
N TRP A 163 21.25 3.41 1.58
CA TRP A 163 20.60 4.39 2.46
C TRP A 163 20.82 4.10 3.96
N PRO A 164 22.06 3.96 4.43
CA PRO A 164 22.31 3.70 5.86
C PRO A 164 21.78 4.85 6.72
N GLY A 165 21.00 4.52 7.76
CA GLY A 165 20.47 5.49 8.72
C GLY A 165 19.52 6.52 8.13
N TYR A 166 18.79 6.17 7.05
CA TYR A 166 17.98 7.14 6.33
C TYR A 166 16.54 7.26 6.85
N PHE A 167 15.92 6.15 7.29
CA PHE A 167 14.48 6.09 7.58
C PHE A 167 14.15 6.41 9.03
N ASP A 168 13.07 7.16 9.23
CA ASP A 168 12.48 7.45 10.54
C ASP A 168 11.79 6.21 11.12
N ALA A 169 11.16 5.42 10.25
CA ALA A 169 10.48 4.18 10.59
C ALA A 169 10.65 3.13 9.49
N VAL A 170 10.92 1.90 9.89
CA VAL A 170 11.04 0.74 9.00
C VAL A 170 10.07 -0.35 9.45
N LEU A 171 9.24 -0.82 8.53
CA LEU A 171 8.39 -2.00 8.68
C LEU A 171 9.05 -3.20 8.00
N VAL A 172 9.16 -4.31 8.71
CA VAL A 172 9.57 -5.61 8.22
C VAL A 172 8.44 -6.61 8.49
N ASP A 173 7.47 -6.69 7.58
CA ASP A 173 6.50 -7.79 7.58
C ASP A 173 7.15 -8.97 6.86
N ALA A 174 7.86 -9.79 7.63
CA ALA A 174 8.82 -10.73 7.09
C ALA A 174 8.16 -11.95 6.44
N PRO A 175 8.74 -12.52 5.37
CA PRO A 175 8.34 -13.82 4.88
C PRO A 175 8.54 -14.86 6.01
N CYS A 176 7.48 -15.60 6.33
CA CYS A 176 7.41 -16.51 7.46
C CYS A 176 6.79 -17.86 7.07
N SER A 177 6.70 -18.81 8.03
CA SER A 177 6.08 -20.12 7.81
C SER A 177 4.55 -20.06 7.58
N GLY A 178 3.93 -18.90 7.83
CA GLY A 178 2.54 -18.60 7.43
C GLY A 178 1.47 -19.38 8.19
N GLU A 179 1.70 -19.74 9.44
CA GLU A 179 0.77 -20.56 10.26
C GLU A 179 -0.59 -19.84 10.47
N GLY A 180 -0.60 -18.49 10.53
CA GLY A 180 -1.82 -17.68 10.58
C GLY A 180 -2.66 -17.74 9.30
N MET A 181 -2.10 -18.22 8.18
CA MET A 181 -2.85 -18.41 6.93
C MET A 181 -3.65 -19.73 6.92
N PHE A 182 -3.49 -20.59 7.91
CA PHE A 182 -4.12 -21.93 7.95
C PHE A 182 -5.65 -21.91 7.94
N ARG A 183 -6.28 -20.81 8.34
CA ARG A 183 -7.73 -20.62 8.23
C ARG A 183 -8.21 -20.30 6.81
N ARG A 184 -7.32 -19.74 5.97
CA ARG A 184 -7.65 -19.21 4.64
C ARG A 184 -7.19 -20.11 3.52
N GLU A 185 -6.00 -20.70 3.67
CA GLU A 185 -5.27 -21.34 2.58
C GLU A 185 -4.99 -22.80 2.90
N ALA A 186 -5.69 -23.69 2.21
CA ALA A 186 -5.45 -25.12 2.30
C ALA A 186 -3.98 -25.48 1.95
N GLN A 187 -3.43 -24.82 0.95
CA GLN A 187 -2.05 -25.03 0.49
C GLN A 187 -1.02 -24.70 1.57
N SER A 188 -1.24 -23.65 2.39
CA SER A 188 -0.35 -23.30 3.49
C SER A 188 -0.28 -24.41 4.53
N ARG A 189 -1.41 -25.07 4.86
CA ARG A 189 -1.43 -26.27 5.76
C ARG A 189 -0.68 -27.45 5.15
N GLU A 190 -0.86 -27.71 3.86
CA GLU A 190 -0.22 -28.82 3.15
C GLU A 190 1.29 -28.64 3.02
N ALA A 191 1.71 -27.44 2.64
CA ALA A 191 3.11 -27.10 2.38
C ALA A 191 3.96 -26.96 3.65
N TRP A 192 3.34 -26.69 4.80
CA TRP A 192 4.04 -26.50 6.06
C TRP A 192 4.79 -27.76 6.51
N THR A 193 6.02 -27.59 6.97
CA THR A 193 6.88 -28.65 7.53
C THR A 193 7.49 -28.20 8.85
N ASP A 194 7.90 -29.14 9.70
CA ASP A 194 8.56 -28.82 10.98
C ASP A 194 9.89 -28.06 10.82
N ALA A 195 10.53 -28.16 9.66
CA ALA A 195 11.74 -27.40 9.33
C ALA A 195 11.46 -25.97 8.83
N ALA A 196 10.23 -25.66 8.40
CA ALA A 196 9.89 -24.38 7.81
C ALA A 196 10.14 -23.19 8.75
N PRO A 197 9.76 -23.20 10.04
CA PRO A 197 10.05 -22.10 10.97
C PRO A 197 11.54 -21.75 11.05
N ARG A 198 12.42 -22.75 11.20
CA ARG A 198 13.88 -22.52 11.28
C ARG A 198 14.45 -21.94 9.98
N GLY A 199 13.95 -22.42 8.82
CA GLY A 199 14.35 -21.89 7.52
C GLY A 199 13.92 -20.43 7.32
N CYS A 200 12.73 -20.08 7.79
CA CYS A 200 12.21 -18.71 7.77
C CYS A 200 12.97 -17.82 8.74
N ALA A 201 13.21 -18.24 9.98
CA ALA A 201 13.96 -17.49 10.99
C ALA A 201 15.37 -17.10 10.50
N LYS A 202 16.06 -18.00 9.80
CA LYS A 202 17.35 -17.67 9.17
C LYS A 202 17.24 -16.53 8.15
N ARG A 203 16.24 -16.58 7.27
CA ARG A 203 15.99 -15.53 6.28
C ARG A 203 15.57 -14.23 6.94
N GLN A 204 14.77 -14.30 7.99
CA GLN A 204 14.34 -13.14 8.78
C GLN A 204 15.53 -12.45 9.44
N ALA A 205 16.50 -13.19 9.96
CA ALA A 205 17.74 -12.62 10.51
C ALA A 205 18.53 -11.81 9.46
N GLU A 206 18.65 -12.31 8.21
CA GLU A 206 19.30 -11.58 7.12
C GLU A 206 18.54 -10.28 6.74
N ILE A 207 17.21 -10.31 6.78
CA ILE A 207 16.37 -9.14 6.50
C ILE A 207 16.47 -8.12 7.65
N LEU A 208 16.43 -8.57 8.91
CA LEU A 208 16.55 -7.72 10.09
C LEU A 208 17.92 -7.04 10.18
N GLU A 209 19.01 -7.76 9.85
CA GLU A 209 20.36 -7.20 9.73
C GLU A 209 20.43 -6.04 8.72
N ALA A 210 19.75 -6.19 7.58
CA ALA A 210 19.65 -5.12 6.60
C ALA A 210 18.77 -3.96 7.11
N ALA A 211 17.65 -4.28 7.75
CA ALA A 211 16.72 -3.29 8.29
C ALA A 211 17.35 -2.43 9.39
N ALA A 212 18.16 -3.02 10.28
CA ALA A 212 18.90 -2.30 11.31
C ALA A 212 19.76 -1.16 10.74
N LYS A 213 20.42 -1.42 9.62
CA LYS A 213 21.27 -0.43 8.94
C LYS A 213 20.47 0.72 8.32
N LEU A 214 19.22 0.48 7.95
CA LEU A 214 18.34 1.45 7.30
C LEU A 214 17.69 2.44 8.27
N VAL A 215 17.43 2.00 9.52
CA VAL A 215 16.83 2.84 10.56
C VAL A 215 17.84 3.91 11.02
N ARG A 216 17.43 5.19 11.04
CA ARG A 216 18.29 6.26 11.59
C ARG A 216 18.45 6.14 13.12
N PRO A 217 19.46 6.78 13.71
CA PRO A 217 19.51 6.97 15.17
C PRO A 217 18.20 7.63 15.68
N GLY A 218 17.62 7.08 16.75
CA GLY A 218 16.32 7.51 17.28
C GLY A 218 15.11 7.08 16.44
N GLY A 219 15.30 6.33 15.35
CA GLY A 219 14.23 5.78 14.52
C GLY A 219 13.60 4.51 15.10
N ARG A 220 12.53 4.02 14.44
CA ARG A 220 11.76 2.84 14.84
C ARG A 220 11.91 1.71 13.83
N LEU A 221 12.00 0.47 14.33
CA LEU A 221 11.90 -0.76 13.56
C LEU A 221 10.71 -1.57 14.07
N LEU A 222 9.77 -1.88 13.22
CA LEU A 222 8.73 -2.84 13.53
C LEU A 222 8.96 -4.12 12.74
N TYR A 223 9.15 -5.21 13.46
CA TYR A 223 9.20 -6.56 12.93
C TYR A 223 7.85 -7.25 13.09
N SER A 224 7.37 -7.96 12.07
CA SER A 224 6.13 -8.71 12.14
C SER A 224 6.15 -9.96 11.30
N THR A 225 5.30 -10.94 11.69
CA THR A 225 5.05 -12.18 10.98
C THR A 225 3.57 -12.56 11.11
N CYS A 226 3.07 -13.36 10.16
CA CYS A 226 1.77 -14.01 10.27
C CYS A 226 1.91 -15.47 10.73
N THR A 227 2.81 -15.76 11.67
CA THR A 227 3.01 -17.09 12.24
C THR A 227 2.84 -17.08 13.76
N PHE A 228 2.75 -18.27 14.38
CA PHE A 228 2.51 -18.38 15.81
C PHE A 228 3.73 -18.87 16.61
N ASN A 229 4.68 -19.54 15.96
CA ASN A 229 5.80 -20.15 16.64
C ASN A 229 6.79 -19.13 17.19
N ASP A 230 7.38 -19.44 18.32
CA ASP A 230 8.36 -18.62 19.03
C ASP A 230 9.73 -18.54 18.32
N VAL A 231 10.06 -19.51 17.47
CA VAL A 231 11.33 -19.55 16.73
C VAL A 231 11.45 -18.35 15.78
N GLU A 232 10.36 -18.04 15.07
CA GLU A 232 10.29 -16.92 14.12
C GLU A 232 9.94 -15.59 14.80
N ASN A 233 9.25 -15.63 15.94
CA ASN A 233 8.74 -14.47 16.65
C ASN A 233 9.73 -13.99 17.73
N GLU A 234 9.55 -14.41 18.97
CA GLU A 234 10.38 -14.02 20.10
C GLU A 234 11.85 -14.40 19.92
N GLY A 235 12.12 -15.56 19.32
CA GLY A 235 13.47 -16.04 19.03
C GLY A 235 14.22 -15.14 18.06
N SER A 236 13.55 -14.70 16.98
CA SER A 236 14.13 -13.75 16.03
C SER A 236 14.42 -12.39 16.67
N VAL A 237 13.50 -11.90 17.50
CA VAL A 237 13.69 -10.62 18.24
C VAL A 237 14.83 -10.74 19.25
N ALA A 238 14.90 -11.82 20.01
CA ALA A 238 15.94 -12.04 21.00
C ALA A 238 17.34 -12.10 20.37
N ASN A 239 17.48 -12.85 19.26
CA ASN A 239 18.72 -12.93 18.51
C ASN A 239 19.11 -11.55 17.94
N PHE A 240 18.17 -10.82 17.37
CA PHE A 240 18.42 -9.46 16.86
C PHE A 240 18.94 -8.52 17.96
N LEU A 241 18.33 -8.52 19.13
CA LEU A 241 18.75 -7.66 20.26
C LEU A 241 20.10 -8.05 20.85
N GLN A 242 20.52 -9.31 20.74
CA GLN A 242 21.87 -9.75 21.11
C GLN A 242 22.93 -9.17 20.17
N ASP A 243 22.65 -9.11 18.87
CA ASP A 243 23.56 -8.64 17.84
C ASP A 243 23.56 -7.11 17.68
N HIS A 244 22.49 -6.43 18.11
CA HIS A 244 22.25 -5.00 17.94
C HIS A 244 21.98 -4.29 19.27
N ALA A 245 23.03 -4.08 20.07
CA ALA A 245 22.94 -3.42 21.38
C ALA A 245 22.49 -1.95 21.31
N ASP A 246 22.47 -1.36 20.12
CA ASP A 246 21.93 -0.01 19.85
C ASP A 246 20.41 -0.01 19.63
N PHE A 247 19.73 -1.16 19.70
CA PHE A 247 18.27 -1.28 19.67
C PHE A 247 17.72 -1.74 21.02
N ALA A 248 16.56 -1.22 21.38
CA ALA A 248 15.81 -1.63 22.58
C ALA A 248 14.33 -1.82 22.23
N PRO A 249 13.63 -2.74 22.93
CA PRO A 249 12.17 -2.85 22.82
C PRO A 249 11.48 -1.54 23.19
N GLU A 250 10.46 -1.17 22.43
CA GLU A 250 9.61 -0.02 22.72
C GLU A 250 8.18 -0.49 23.00
N GLU A 251 7.68 -0.18 24.20
CA GLU A 251 6.31 -0.55 24.57
C GLU A 251 5.27 0.27 23.81
N PHE A 252 4.22 -0.41 23.41
CA PHE A 252 3.05 0.20 22.77
C PHE A 252 1.75 -0.45 23.26
N ALA A 253 0.64 0.22 23.08
CA ALA A 253 -0.68 -0.30 23.41
C ALA A 253 -1.65 -0.01 22.28
N LEU A 254 -2.53 -0.95 22.01
CA LEU A 254 -3.58 -0.82 21.00
C LEU A 254 -4.95 -1.17 21.60
N PRO A 255 -6.00 -0.41 21.24
CA PRO A 255 -7.35 -0.69 21.70
C PRO A 255 -7.75 -2.15 21.40
N GLY A 256 -8.40 -2.81 22.34
CA GLY A 256 -8.86 -4.19 22.19
C GLY A 256 -7.79 -5.28 22.30
N LEU A 257 -6.50 -4.92 22.27
CA LEU A 257 -5.38 -5.86 22.45
C LEU A 257 -4.57 -5.62 23.73
N GLY A 258 -4.67 -4.39 24.29
CA GLY A 258 -3.90 -4.00 25.48
C GLY A 258 -2.46 -3.57 25.16
N ALA A 259 -1.59 -3.63 26.18
CA ALA A 259 -0.20 -3.26 26.09
C ALA A 259 0.67 -4.42 25.60
N SER A 260 1.70 -4.10 24.82
CA SER A 260 2.80 -5.00 24.50
C SER A 260 3.56 -5.42 25.75
N ARG A 261 4.36 -6.46 25.65
CA ARG A 261 5.28 -6.89 26.70
C ARG A 261 6.68 -7.05 26.11
N GLY A 262 7.62 -6.27 26.58
CA GLY A 262 8.95 -6.20 25.97
C GLY A 262 8.86 -5.73 24.50
N GLY A 263 7.98 -4.78 24.19
CA GLY A 263 7.73 -4.29 22.84
C GLY A 263 7.02 -5.29 21.89
N MET A 264 6.57 -6.45 22.37
CA MET A 264 5.99 -7.53 21.56
C MET A 264 4.51 -7.73 21.86
N LEU A 265 3.74 -8.04 20.81
CA LEU A 265 2.30 -8.30 20.92
C LEU A 265 1.88 -9.36 19.89
N HIS A 266 1.01 -10.29 20.32
CA HIS A 266 0.39 -11.29 19.47
C HIS A 266 -1.11 -11.08 19.34
N ILE A 267 -1.63 -11.28 18.15
CA ILE A 267 -3.05 -11.56 17.92
C ILE A 267 -3.19 -13.08 17.79
N TRP A 268 -3.91 -13.67 18.74
CA TRP A 268 -4.26 -15.08 18.75
C TRP A 268 -5.72 -15.27 18.33
N PRO A 269 -6.05 -16.18 17.40
CA PRO A 269 -7.41 -16.32 16.88
C PRO A 269 -8.46 -16.71 17.94
N GLN A 270 -8.06 -17.37 19.04
CA GLN A 270 -8.94 -17.67 20.17
C GLN A 270 -9.15 -16.51 21.14
N ARG A 271 -8.36 -15.44 21.06
CA ARG A 271 -8.43 -14.27 21.94
C ARG A 271 -8.99 -13.02 21.26
N ALA A 272 -8.85 -12.93 19.93
CA ALA A 272 -9.31 -11.79 19.16
C ALA A 272 -9.81 -12.22 17.78
N ARG A 273 -10.75 -11.49 17.21
CA ARG A 273 -11.31 -11.78 15.89
C ARG A 273 -10.30 -11.44 14.79
N GLY A 274 -9.40 -12.34 14.50
CA GLY A 274 -8.34 -12.24 13.48
C GLY A 274 -7.73 -13.59 13.21
N ASP A 275 -6.94 -13.71 12.14
CA ASP A 275 -6.32 -14.98 11.75
C ASP A 275 -4.99 -15.24 12.46
N GLY A 276 -4.36 -14.19 12.96
CA GLY A 276 -3.12 -14.25 13.71
C GLY A 276 -2.02 -13.34 13.13
N GLN A 277 -1.35 -12.63 14.01
CA GLN A 277 -0.22 -11.76 13.67
C GLN A 277 0.65 -11.53 14.91
N PHE A 278 1.95 -11.47 14.69
CA PHE A 278 2.93 -11.02 15.67
C PHE A 278 3.49 -9.66 15.27
N ALA A 279 3.79 -8.80 16.24
CA ALA A 279 4.49 -7.55 16.04
C ALA A 279 5.46 -7.27 17.20
N ALA A 280 6.65 -6.80 16.86
CA ALA A 280 7.66 -6.31 17.81
C ALA A 280 8.15 -4.93 17.39
N LEU A 281 7.97 -3.93 18.27
CA LEU A 281 8.42 -2.57 18.05
C LEU A 281 9.76 -2.35 18.78
N LEU A 282 10.75 -1.88 18.03
CA LEU A 282 12.10 -1.64 18.51
C LEU A 282 12.50 -0.20 18.18
N ARG A 283 13.25 0.43 19.08
CA ARG A 283 13.80 1.77 18.87
C ARG A 283 15.32 1.72 18.83
N ARG A 284 15.91 2.37 17.83
CA ARG A 284 17.36 2.57 17.76
C ARG A 284 17.78 3.69 18.69
N ALA A 285 18.85 3.51 19.47
CA ALA A 285 19.43 4.53 20.32
C ALA A 285 19.90 5.75 19.50
N GLY A 286 19.81 6.93 20.09
CA GLY A 286 20.24 8.18 19.47
C GLY A 286 19.26 9.33 19.68
N SER A 287 19.69 10.56 19.40
CA SER A 287 18.85 11.75 19.51
C SER A 287 17.94 11.90 18.29
N ALA A 288 16.72 12.40 18.51
CA ALA A 288 15.74 12.71 17.47
C ALA A 288 16.13 13.96 16.62
N GLY A 289 17.39 14.39 16.62
CA GLY A 289 17.84 15.64 16.02
C GLY A 289 17.50 15.87 14.53
N ASP A 290 17.15 14.82 13.80
CA ASP A 290 16.78 14.87 12.38
C ASP A 290 15.31 14.44 12.10
N GLY A 291 14.44 14.51 13.10
CA GLY A 291 13.01 14.23 12.96
C GLY A 291 12.29 15.20 12.02
N PRO A 292 11.05 14.88 11.59
CA PRO A 292 10.28 15.73 10.69
C PRO A 292 10.08 17.17 11.21
N GLU A 293 9.99 17.34 12.54
CA GLU A 293 9.88 18.66 13.19
C GLU A 293 11.15 19.51 13.02
N ALA A 294 12.33 18.89 13.07
CA ALA A 294 13.62 19.57 12.86
C ALA A 294 13.82 19.97 11.38
N ARG A 295 13.27 19.20 10.44
CA ARG A 295 13.36 19.47 9.00
C ARG A 295 12.40 20.56 8.54
N ALA A 296 11.23 20.68 9.14
CA ALA A 296 10.27 21.74 8.84
C ALA A 296 10.80 23.14 9.17
N GLY A 297 11.78 23.23 10.10
CA GLY A 297 12.47 24.49 10.46
C GLY A 297 13.68 24.83 9.58
N ALA A 298 14.22 23.86 8.84
CA ALA A 298 15.34 24.07 7.93
C ALA A 298 14.80 24.34 6.52
N GLY A 299 14.37 25.57 6.27
CA GLY A 299 13.98 26.02 4.93
C GLY A 299 15.13 25.80 3.95
N LEU A 300 15.02 24.76 3.13
CA LEU A 300 15.94 24.52 2.02
C LEU A 300 15.76 25.64 1.00
N THR A 301 16.73 26.52 0.92
CA THR A 301 16.84 27.49 -0.18
C THR A 301 16.99 26.71 -1.48
N ALA A 302 16.04 26.92 -2.39
CA ALA A 302 15.94 26.31 -3.72
C ALA A 302 17.11 26.73 -4.63
N GLY A 303 18.35 26.33 -4.31
CA GLY A 303 19.54 26.82 -5.01
C GLY A 303 20.61 25.82 -5.40
N GLU A 304 20.65 24.59 -4.89
CA GLU A 304 21.87 23.78 -5.02
C GLU A 304 21.74 22.34 -5.57
N VAL A 305 20.76 22.01 -6.40
CA VAL A 305 20.61 20.62 -6.92
C VAL A 305 20.58 20.53 -8.45
N PHE A 306 21.09 21.52 -9.19
CA PHE A 306 21.24 21.39 -10.64
C PHE A 306 22.64 21.78 -11.12
N ALA A 307 23.65 20.97 -10.83
CA ALA A 307 24.90 20.93 -11.58
C ALA A 307 25.65 19.63 -11.29
N ARG A 308 25.48 18.61 -12.15
CA ARG A 308 26.50 17.68 -12.62
C ARG A 308 25.85 16.53 -13.36
N GLY A 309 25.81 16.64 -14.64
CA GLY A 309 25.73 15.54 -15.58
C GLY A 309 26.68 15.89 -16.69
N ASP A 310 27.75 15.12 -16.78
CA ASP A 310 28.43 14.70 -17.99
C ASP A 310 29.76 14.04 -17.58
N GLY A 311 29.86 12.78 -17.87
CA GLY A 311 31.06 11.99 -17.65
C GLY A 311 30.80 10.55 -18.03
N GLY A 312 30.73 10.28 -19.34
CA GLY A 312 30.66 8.92 -19.85
C GLY A 312 31.94 8.15 -19.55
N SER A 313 31.81 6.86 -19.27
CA SER A 313 32.82 5.87 -19.61
C SER A 313 32.12 4.56 -19.96
N GLU A 314 32.29 4.19 -21.21
CA GLU A 314 32.10 2.83 -21.72
C GLU A 314 32.98 1.87 -20.91
N ASP A 315 32.43 0.78 -20.42
CA ASP A 315 33.15 -0.48 -20.52
C ASP A 315 32.23 -1.70 -20.56
N ALA A 316 32.72 -2.67 -21.30
CA ALA A 316 32.04 -3.76 -21.92
C ALA A 316 31.76 -4.96 -21.01
N GLY A 317 30.62 -5.57 -21.26
CA GLY A 317 30.24 -6.95 -21.22
C GLY A 317 31.10 -8.04 -20.58
N ARG A 318 30.41 -8.82 -19.72
CA ARG A 318 30.56 -10.29 -19.69
C ARG A 318 29.29 -10.94 -19.12
N PRO A 319 28.81 -12.03 -19.70
CA PRO A 319 27.59 -12.70 -19.26
C PRO A 319 27.87 -13.61 -18.07
N PHE A 320 27.06 -13.54 -17.04
CA PHE A 320 27.06 -14.53 -15.98
C PHE A 320 26.09 -15.66 -16.31
N ALA A 321 26.59 -16.86 -16.13
CA ALA A 321 26.00 -18.13 -16.41
C ALA A 321 24.67 -18.35 -15.68
N ARG A 322 23.77 -19.04 -16.37
CA ARG A 322 22.53 -19.63 -15.82
C ARG A 322 22.88 -20.64 -14.72
N GLY A 323 22.39 -20.39 -13.51
CA GLY A 323 22.25 -21.40 -12.49
C GLY A 323 20.79 -21.84 -12.47
N ASP A 324 20.53 -23.09 -12.80
CA ASP A 324 19.23 -23.73 -12.69
C ASP A 324 18.88 -23.87 -11.21
N GLY A 325 17.95 -23.06 -10.73
CA GLY A 325 17.36 -23.11 -9.38
C GLY A 325 15.87 -23.30 -9.48
N GLU A 326 15.41 -24.44 -9.00
CA GLU A 326 14.04 -24.92 -8.99
C GLU A 326 13.03 -23.85 -8.57
N LYS A 327 12.03 -23.65 -9.42
CA LYS A 327 10.81 -22.91 -9.13
C LYS A 327 10.01 -23.66 -8.08
N ARG A 328 9.95 -23.15 -6.86
CA ARG A 328 8.87 -23.44 -5.92
C ARG A 328 8.02 -22.19 -5.79
N ALA A 329 6.81 -22.31 -6.31
CA ALA A 329 5.75 -21.33 -6.23
C ALA A 329 5.26 -21.21 -4.78
N CYS A 330 5.24 -19.98 -4.26
CA CYS A 330 4.36 -19.57 -3.17
C CYS A 330 3.36 -18.60 -3.80
N ASP A 331 2.28 -19.15 -4.35
CA ASP A 331 1.19 -18.39 -4.95
C ASP A 331 0.10 -18.13 -3.89
N GLY A 332 0.08 -16.95 -3.34
CA GLY A 332 -1.06 -16.33 -2.68
C GLY A 332 -1.35 -14.99 -3.37
N ALA A 333 -1.37 -14.98 -4.70
CA ALA A 333 -1.55 -13.78 -5.49
C ALA A 333 -2.90 -13.81 -6.22
N VAL A 334 -3.64 -12.71 -6.14
CA VAL A 334 -4.59 -12.34 -7.19
C VAL A 334 -3.81 -12.22 -8.49
N ASP A 335 -4.36 -12.69 -9.61
CA ASP A 335 -3.74 -12.58 -10.92
C ASP A 335 -3.55 -11.11 -11.34
N ALA A 336 -2.76 -10.86 -12.35
CA ALA A 336 -2.46 -9.51 -12.86
C ALA A 336 -3.70 -8.71 -13.32
N ALA A 337 -4.90 -9.28 -13.19
CA ALA A 337 -6.18 -8.69 -13.49
C ALA A 337 -7.05 -8.46 -12.22
N GLY A 338 -6.51 -8.68 -11.00
CA GLY A 338 -7.24 -8.45 -9.75
C GLY A 338 -8.39 -9.41 -9.51
N ARG A 339 -8.34 -10.65 -10.04
CA ARG A 339 -9.41 -11.62 -9.86
C ARG A 339 -9.24 -12.38 -8.55
N PRO A 340 -10.25 -12.39 -7.66
CA PRO A 340 -10.23 -13.25 -6.49
C PRO A 340 -10.31 -14.72 -6.92
N PHE A 341 -9.54 -15.60 -6.26
CA PHE A 341 -9.66 -17.04 -6.45
C PHE A 341 -11.09 -17.51 -6.19
N ALA A 342 -11.64 -18.28 -7.12
CA ALA A 342 -12.95 -18.89 -6.99
C ALA A 342 -12.91 -19.93 -5.86
N CYS A 343 -13.71 -19.71 -4.81
CA CYS A 343 -14.11 -20.78 -3.90
C CYS A 343 -15.15 -21.63 -4.61
N GLY A 344 -14.92 -22.94 -4.67
CA GLY A 344 -15.78 -23.92 -5.31
C GLY A 344 -17.21 -23.91 -4.74
N ASP A 345 -18.18 -24.10 -5.64
CA ASP A 345 -19.59 -24.24 -5.35
C ASP A 345 -19.84 -25.51 -4.52
N GLY A 346 -20.40 -25.32 -3.34
CA GLY A 346 -21.02 -26.36 -2.51
C GLY A 346 -22.33 -25.81 -1.98
N ALA A 347 -23.40 -25.89 -2.80
CA ALA A 347 -24.75 -25.61 -2.36
C ALA A 347 -25.33 -26.82 -1.66
N GLU A 348 -25.57 -26.74 -0.35
CA GLU A 348 -26.58 -27.57 0.31
C GLU A 348 -27.55 -26.68 1.08
N GLN A 349 -28.84 -26.89 0.74
CA GLN A 349 -30.00 -26.24 1.31
C GLN A 349 -30.21 -26.74 2.75
N ALA A 350 -30.44 -25.83 3.68
CA ALA A 350 -31.02 -26.14 4.97
C ALA A 350 -32.37 -25.43 5.14
N PRO A 351 -33.34 -26.05 5.84
CA PRO A 351 -34.76 -25.74 5.74
C PRO A 351 -35.18 -24.51 6.57
N ALA A 352 -36.26 -23.90 6.12
CA ALA A 352 -36.96 -22.80 6.75
C ALA A 352 -37.66 -23.22 8.05
N GLY A 353 -37.64 -22.31 9.02
CA GLY A 353 -38.68 -22.23 10.03
C GLY A 353 -38.22 -22.08 11.48
N ALA A 354 -38.26 -20.89 12.02
CA ALA A 354 -38.86 -20.52 13.30
C ALA A 354 -38.66 -19.03 13.53
N GLY A 355 -39.78 -18.28 13.53
CA GLY A 355 -39.82 -16.88 13.95
C GLY A 355 -39.61 -16.77 15.46
N LEU A 356 -38.96 -15.72 15.87
CA LEU A 356 -39.07 -15.15 17.23
C LEU A 356 -39.12 -13.62 17.12
N ASP A 357 -39.97 -13.10 17.99
CA ASP A 357 -40.55 -11.77 18.07
C ASP A 357 -39.56 -10.59 18.16
N ALA A 358 -40.06 -9.48 17.66
CA ALA A 358 -39.51 -8.14 17.81
C ALA A 358 -39.72 -7.64 19.26
N GLY A 359 -38.69 -7.01 19.81
CA GLY A 359 -38.88 -6.07 20.91
C GLY A 359 -37.85 -6.15 22.02
N GLU A 360 -36.71 -5.46 21.83
CA GLU A 360 -36.09 -4.71 22.92
C GLU A 360 -35.11 -3.68 22.34
N VAL A 361 -35.54 -2.42 22.43
CA VAL A 361 -34.75 -1.25 22.08
C VAL A 361 -33.73 -1.03 23.20
N PHE A 362 -32.46 -1.37 22.98
CA PHE A 362 -31.39 -0.86 23.81
C PHE A 362 -31.01 0.54 23.33
N ALA A 363 -31.39 1.52 24.16
CA ALA A 363 -30.89 2.88 24.05
C ALA A 363 -29.38 2.88 24.29
N CYS A 364 -28.61 3.04 23.24
CA CYS A 364 -27.18 3.40 23.32
C CYS A 364 -27.13 4.87 23.74
N GLY A 365 -26.43 5.13 24.86
CA GLY A 365 -26.18 6.47 25.36
C GLY A 365 -25.49 7.34 24.31
N ASP A 366 -25.88 8.60 24.25
CA ASP A 366 -25.34 9.67 23.44
C ASP A 366 -23.85 9.96 23.82
N GLY A 367 -22.94 9.12 23.34
CA GLY A 367 -21.56 9.48 23.18
C GLY A 367 -21.41 10.08 21.78
N ALA A 368 -21.43 11.40 21.69
CA ALA A 368 -21.16 12.12 20.46
C ALA A 368 -19.79 11.67 19.92
N VAL A 369 -19.80 10.76 18.95
CA VAL A 369 -18.67 10.54 18.08
C VAL A 369 -18.55 11.80 17.24
N GLY A 370 -17.59 12.66 17.59
CA GLY A 370 -17.24 13.82 16.81
C GLY A 370 -17.01 13.40 15.35
N PRO A 371 -17.29 14.27 14.37
CA PRO A 371 -17.10 13.95 12.97
C PRO A 371 -15.65 13.52 12.80
N GLY A 372 -15.46 12.22 12.47
CA GLY A 372 -14.16 11.61 12.30
C GLY A 372 -13.31 12.52 11.41
N SER A 373 -12.11 12.84 11.88
CA SER A 373 -11.13 13.64 11.16
C SER A 373 -11.08 13.11 9.74
N ARG A 374 -11.49 13.95 8.78
CA ARG A 374 -11.26 13.68 7.37
C ARG A 374 -9.76 13.41 7.25
N PRO A 375 -9.32 12.33 6.56
CA PRO A 375 -7.91 12.15 6.30
C PRO A 375 -7.41 13.50 5.75
N SER A 376 -6.30 14.00 6.28
CA SER A 376 -5.72 15.28 5.87
C SER A 376 -5.35 15.15 4.40
N VAL A 377 -6.27 15.55 3.55
CA VAL A 377 -6.04 15.63 2.12
C VAL A 377 -5.18 16.85 1.93
N HIS A 378 -3.98 16.68 1.37
CA HIS A 378 -3.16 17.81 0.96
C HIS A 378 -4.00 18.84 0.22
N PRO A 379 -3.83 20.13 0.49
CA PRO A 379 -4.52 21.16 -0.28
C PRO A 379 -4.16 20.97 -1.75
N ALA A 380 -5.19 20.86 -2.57
CA ALA A 380 -5.04 20.84 -4.02
C ALA A 380 -4.20 22.05 -4.44
N ALA A 381 -3.13 21.82 -5.20
CA ALA A 381 -2.30 22.88 -5.71
C ALA A 381 -2.74 23.25 -7.13
N SER A 382 -3.05 24.52 -7.36
CA SER A 382 -3.35 25.01 -8.71
C SER A 382 -2.13 24.82 -9.64
N ILE A 383 -2.39 24.73 -10.93
CA ILE A 383 -1.31 24.66 -11.93
C ILE A 383 -0.40 25.89 -11.83
N ASP A 384 -0.96 27.08 -11.55
CA ASP A 384 -0.19 28.32 -11.40
C ASP A 384 0.78 28.24 -10.21
N MET A 385 0.36 27.67 -9.06
CA MET A 385 1.25 27.44 -7.92
C MET A 385 2.45 26.59 -8.30
N TRP A 386 2.25 25.55 -9.12
CA TRP A 386 3.33 24.71 -9.62
C TRP A 386 4.23 25.46 -10.61
N LEU A 387 3.67 26.27 -11.50
CA LEU A 387 4.44 27.07 -12.46
C LEU A 387 5.31 28.11 -11.77
N ASP A 388 4.82 28.73 -10.69
CA ASP A 388 5.58 29.68 -9.88
C ASP A 388 6.71 29.05 -9.09
N ALA A 389 6.53 27.78 -8.67
CA ALA A 389 7.53 27.02 -7.92
C ALA A 389 8.66 26.44 -8.79
N LEU A 390 8.47 26.36 -10.13
CA LEU A 390 9.52 25.86 -11.02
C LEU A 390 10.71 26.82 -11.09
N PRO A 391 11.95 26.28 -11.15
CA PRO A 391 13.14 27.09 -11.36
C PRO A 391 13.02 27.92 -12.64
N LYS A 392 13.23 29.22 -12.55
CA LYS A 392 13.27 30.12 -13.72
C LYS A 392 14.54 29.84 -14.54
N THR A 393 14.49 28.79 -15.37
CA THR A 393 15.62 28.42 -16.22
C THR A 393 15.76 29.41 -17.39
N ARG A 394 16.97 29.94 -17.57
CA ARG A 394 17.33 30.61 -18.84
C ARG A 394 17.29 29.57 -19.97
N PRO A 395 16.77 29.92 -21.17
CA PRO A 395 16.75 28.98 -22.28
C PRO A 395 18.18 28.52 -22.58
N ALA A 396 18.38 27.19 -22.53
CA ALA A 396 19.66 26.58 -22.85
C ALA A 396 20.06 26.92 -24.30
N ARG A 397 21.30 27.40 -24.48
CA ARG A 397 21.89 27.59 -25.80
C ARG A 397 21.84 26.25 -26.55
N ARG A 398 21.35 26.32 -27.80
CA ARG A 398 21.20 25.18 -28.72
C ARG A 398 22.43 24.27 -28.69
N ALA A 399 22.29 23.10 -28.07
CA ALA A 399 23.16 21.96 -28.27
C ALA A 399 22.50 21.01 -29.29
N GLY A 400 23.31 20.47 -30.16
CA GLY A 400 23.00 19.78 -31.40
C GLY A 400 21.84 18.75 -31.39
N LYS A 401 21.57 18.18 -32.54
CA LYS A 401 20.49 17.31 -33.08
C LYS A 401 19.78 16.27 -32.17
N ALA A 402 19.77 16.42 -30.83
CA ALA A 402 18.91 15.65 -29.95
C ALA A 402 17.50 16.27 -29.97
N ALA A 403 16.46 15.44 -29.99
CA ALA A 403 15.09 15.91 -29.87
C ALA A 403 14.97 16.79 -28.62
N PRO A 404 14.33 17.97 -28.69
CA PRO A 404 14.25 18.87 -27.55
C PRO A 404 13.54 18.15 -26.38
N VAL A 405 14.19 18.16 -25.21
CA VAL A 405 13.58 17.70 -23.96
C VAL A 405 12.33 18.58 -23.74
N PRO A 406 11.15 18.00 -23.55
CA PRO A 406 9.93 18.80 -23.31
C PRO A 406 10.13 19.72 -22.10
N ASP A 407 9.73 20.97 -22.22
CA ASP A 407 9.73 21.91 -21.10
C ASP A 407 8.65 21.51 -20.09
N VAL A 408 9.04 21.23 -18.83
CA VAL A 408 8.12 20.84 -17.75
C VAL A 408 7.01 21.88 -17.56
N ALA A 409 7.33 23.17 -17.64
CA ALA A 409 6.33 24.22 -17.52
C ALA A 409 5.31 24.19 -18.68
N ALA A 410 5.77 23.93 -19.91
CA ALA A 410 4.88 23.76 -21.06
C ALA A 410 3.98 22.53 -20.90
N LEU A 411 4.51 21.41 -20.41
CA LEU A 411 3.74 20.20 -20.14
C LEU A 411 2.68 20.41 -19.05
N LEU A 412 3.01 21.12 -17.98
CA LEU A 412 2.05 21.48 -16.92
C LEU A 412 0.93 22.39 -17.44
N ARG A 413 1.25 23.43 -18.22
CA ARG A 413 0.23 24.29 -18.84
C ARG A 413 -0.69 23.46 -19.73
N ALA A 414 -0.14 22.61 -20.58
CA ALA A 414 -0.93 21.76 -21.47
C ALA A 414 -1.83 20.79 -20.68
N LEU A 415 -1.35 20.20 -19.57
CA LEU A 415 -2.16 19.37 -18.67
C LEU A 415 -3.28 20.22 -18.03
N GLY A 416 -2.93 21.41 -17.53
CA GLY A 416 -3.87 22.36 -16.96
C GLY A 416 -4.96 22.80 -17.94
N GLU A 417 -4.62 23.04 -19.19
CA GLU A 417 -5.57 23.43 -20.24
C GLU A 417 -6.49 22.27 -20.66
N CYS A 418 -5.96 21.04 -20.74
CA CYS A 418 -6.70 19.93 -21.33
C CYS A 418 -7.46 19.05 -20.33
N ALA A 419 -7.00 18.89 -19.07
CA ALA A 419 -7.50 17.86 -18.18
C ALA A 419 -7.83 18.30 -16.75
N VAL A 420 -6.93 19.03 -16.05
CA VAL A 420 -7.06 19.31 -14.61
C VAL A 420 -7.02 20.80 -14.28
N ALA A 421 -7.76 21.20 -13.26
CA ALA A 421 -7.69 22.54 -12.66
C ALA A 421 -6.64 22.62 -11.55
N ALA A 422 -6.44 21.49 -10.84
CA ALA A 422 -5.48 21.38 -9.75
C ALA A 422 -4.87 19.96 -9.71
N LEU A 423 -3.70 19.84 -9.07
CA LEU A 423 -3.04 18.55 -8.79
C LEU A 423 -3.28 18.11 -7.34
N PRO A 424 -3.33 16.80 -7.08
CA PRO A 424 -3.53 16.24 -5.73
C PRO A 424 -2.26 16.27 -4.87
N VAL A 425 -1.22 16.93 -5.32
CA VAL A 425 0.07 17.13 -4.64
C VAL A 425 0.47 18.59 -4.77
N SER A 426 1.32 19.07 -3.87
CA SER A 426 1.78 20.46 -3.85
C SER A 426 3.30 20.56 -4.05
N PRO A 427 3.83 21.73 -4.47
CA PRO A 427 5.27 21.96 -4.54
C PRO A 427 6.01 21.82 -3.20
N GLN A 428 5.27 21.85 -2.07
CA GLN A 428 5.81 21.65 -0.72
C GLN A 428 5.94 20.16 -0.37
N SER A 429 5.23 19.26 -1.07
CA SER A 429 5.25 17.82 -0.78
C SER A 429 5.88 16.99 -1.90
N ALA A 430 6.02 17.54 -3.10
CA ALA A 430 6.55 16.81 -4.24
C ALA A 430 7.40 17.70 -5.16
N ARG A 431 8.26 17.07 -5.94
CA ARG A 431 9.01 17.71 -7.04
C ARG A 431 8.65 17.06 -8.36
N LEU A 432 8.62 17.86 -9.43
CA LEU A 432 8.35 17.37 -10.77
C LEU A 432 9.65 16.97 -11.45
N HIS A 433 9.66 15.81 -12.08
CA HIS A 433 10.75 15.38 -12.96
C HIS A 433 10.20 14.64 -14.17
N LEU A 434 11.01 14.61 -15.23
CA LEU A 434 10.67 13.93 -16.47
C LEU A 434 11.44 12.62 -16.55
N GLU A 435 10.71 11.49 -16.62
CA GLU A 435 11.28 10.17 -16.89
C GLU A 435 10.87 9.73 -18.30
N GLY A 436 11.81 9.82 -19.23
CA GLY A 436 11.53 9.62 -20.64
C GLY A 436 10.47 10.61 -21.14
N ARG A 437 9.24 10.13 -21.40
CA ARG A 437 8.10 10.95 -21.83
C ARG A 437 7.05 11.16 -20.74
N ARG A 438 7.29 10.70 -19.53
CA ARG A 438 6.36 10.82 -18.41
C ARG A 438 6.77 11.97 -17.49
N LEU A 439 5.84 12.84 -17.17
CA LEU A 439 5.99 13.81 -16.09
C LEU A 439 5.48 13.17 -14.80
N ILE A 440 6.32 13.16 -13.78
CA ILE A 440 6.08 12.50 -12.50
C ILE A 440 6.22 13.51 -11.38
N ALA A 441 5.31 13.46 -10.41
CA ALA A 441 5.43 14.11 -9.13
C ALA A 441 6.01 13.09 -8.13
N ALA A 442 7.31 13.21 -7.83
CA ALA A 442 7.98 12.39 -6.82
C ALA A 442 7.89 13.06 -5.46
N PRO A 443 7.71 12.30 -4.35
CA PRO A 443 7.77 12.86 -3.01
C PRO A 443 9.07 13.66 -2.80
N LEU A 444 8.98 14.81 -2.10
CA LEU A 444 10.11 15.73 -1.96
C LEU A 444 11.30 15.08 -1.23
N ASP A 445 10.99 14.30 -0.19
CA ASP A 445 11.97 13.56 0.62
C ASP A 445 12.36 12.19 0.02
N ALA A 446 12.01 11.91 -1.25
CA ALA A 446 12.45 10.68 -1.88
C ALA A 446 13.98 10.69 -2.03
N PRO A 447 14.67 9.60 -1.62
CA PRO A 447 16.12 9.50 -1.77
C PRO A 447 16.49 9.35 -3.25
N GLU A 448 17.79 9.49 -3.57
CA GLU A 448 18.26 9.20 -4.91
C GLU A 448 17.97 7.76 -5.32
N LEU A 449 17.32 7.59 -6.46
CA LEU A 449 16.87 6.31 -6.99
C LEU A 449 17.79 5.72 -8.07
N ASP A 450 18.83 6.45 -8.46
CA ASP A 450 19.75 6.04 -9.54
C ASP A 450 20.39 4.68 -9.26
N GLY A 451 20.38 3.83 -10.28
CA GLY A 451 20.92 2.48 -10.19
C GLY A 451 20.05 1.48 -9.44
N LEU A 452 18.88 1.86 -8.95
CA LEU A 452 17.90 0.96 -8.35
C LEU A 452 16.84 0.53 -9.37
N ARG A 453 16.22 -0.64 -9.13
CA ARG A 453 15.09 -1.12 -9.91
C ARG A 453 13.80 -0.47 -9.39
N VAL A 454 13.44 0.66 -10.00
CA VAL A 454 12.26 1.42 -9.67
C VAL A 454 11.07 0.89 -10.45
N VAL A 455 9.99 0.55 -9.76
CA VAL A 455 8.70 0.14 -10.36
C VAL A 455 7.78 1.34 -10.52
N SER A 456 7.73 2.21 -9.51
CA SER A 456 6.99 3.48 -9.56
C SER A 456 7.74 4.55 -8.76
N PRO A 457 8.23 5.61 -9.39
CA PRO A 457 9.03 6.66 -8.72
C PRO A 457 8.17 7.75 -8.05
N GLY A 458 6.85 7.63 -8.08
CA GLY A 458 5.90 8.59 -7.56
C GLY A 458 4.61 8.63 -8.39
N LEU A 459 3.85 9.71 -8.27
CA LEU A 459 2.60 9.89 -9.00
C LEU A 459 2.86 10.30 -10.46
N ALA A 460 2.52 9.43 -11.41
CA ALA A 460 2.59 9.75 -12.84
C ALA A 460 1.43 10.70 -13.23
N LEU A 461 1.77 11.88 -13.76
CA LEU A 461 0.80 12.93 -14.09
C LEU A 461 0.34 12.86 -15.54
N LEU A 462 1.30 12.79 -16.46
CA LEU A 462 1.01 12.79 -17.90
C LEU A 462 2.10 12.05 -18.67
N ARG A 463 1.74 11.69 -19.91
CA ARG A 463 2.67 11.27 -20.95
C ARG A 463 2.72 12.32 -22.06
N ALA A 464 3.92 12.77 -22.42
CA ALA A 464 4.13 13.66 -23.54
C ALA A 464 4.17 12.86 -24.84
N GLU A 465 3.23 13.11 -25.74
CA GLU A 465 3.25 12.61 -27.11
C GLU A 465 3.75 13.71 -28.06
N THR A 466 4.04 13.39 -29.32
CA THR A 466 4.73 14.29 -30.27
C THR A 466 4.03 15.66 -30.43
N ALA A 467 2.70 15.70 -30.33
CA ALA A 467 1.90 16.92 -30.52
C ALA A 467 0.84 17.15 -29.43
N ARG A 468 0.80 16.32 -28.40
CA ARG A 468 -0.24 16.38 -27.35
C ARG A 468 0.26 15.82 -26.04
N VAL A 469 -0.43 16.12 -24.95
CA VAL A 469 -0.28 15.45 -23.66
C VAL A 469 -1.45 14.49 -23.42
N GLU A 470 -1.16 13.37 -22.76
CA GLU A 470 -2.16 12.40 -22.32
C GLU A 470 -2.04 12.26 -20.80
N PRO A 471 -3.12 12.54 -20.03
CA PRO A 471 -3.07 12.37 -18.57
C PRO A 471 -2.96 10.89 -18.23
N GLU A 472 -2.09 10.56 -17.28
CA GLU A 472 -1.89 9.17 -16.83
C GLU A 472 -3.05 8.69 -15.95
N HIS A 473 -3.32 7.38 -15.93
CA HIS A 473 -4.38 6.78 -15.14
C HIS A 473 -4.16 7.02 -13.63
N ALA A 474 -2.93 6.94 -13.18
CA ALA A 474 -2.54 7.23 -11.81
C ALA A 474 -3.02 8.61 -11.34
N LEU A 475 -2.92 9.63 -12.21
CA LEU A 475 -3.46 10.96 -11.90
C LEU A 475 -4.97 10.91 -11.70
N ALA A 476 -5.73 10.26 -12.60
CA ALA A 476 -7.18 10.15 -12.43
C ALA A 476 -7.56 9.53 -11.08
N MET A 477 -6.85 8.44 -10.71
CA MET A 477 -7.11 7.73 -9.45
C MET A 477 -6.72 8.56 -8.21
N ALA A 478 -5.86 9.55 -8.33
CA ALA A 478 -5.45 10.42 -7.22
C ALA A 478 -6.33 11.69 -7.09
N LEU A 479 -7.10 12.05 -8.13
CA LEU A 479 -7.92 13.26 -8.11
C LEU A 479 -9.09 13.15 -7.13
N LEU A 480 -9.43 14.29 -6.53
CA LEU A 480 -10.63 14.52 -5.76
C LEU A 480 -11.68 15.26 -6.61
N PRO A 481 -12.97 15.22 -6.22
CA PRO A 481 -14.02 15.98 -6.89
C PRO A 481 -13.65 17.46 -7.07
N GLY A 482 -13.88 18.02 -8.25
CA GLY A 482 -13.60 19.41 -8.60
C GLY A 482 -12.14 19.69 -9.02
N MET A 483 -11.22 18.72 -8.97
CA MET A 483 -9.85 18.91 -9.46
C MET A 483 -9.74 18.73 -10.98
N ALA A 484 -10.62 17.98 -11.61
CA ALA A 484 -10.68 17.84 -13.05
C ALA A 484 -11.44 19.02 -13.69
N ARG A 485 -11.07 19.41 -14.92
CA ARG A 485 -11.80 20.44 -15.66
C ARG A 485 -13.16 19.96 -16.14
N ARG A 486 -13.28 18.68 -16.46
CA ARG A 486 -14.51 18.03 -16.91
C ARG A 486 -14.70 16.73 -16.15
N GLU A 487 -15.90 16.53 -15.68
CA GLU A 487 -16.27 15.30 -14.97
C GLU A 487 -17.54 14.69 -15.60
N ALA A 488 -17.58 13.35 -15.65
CA ALA A 488 -18.74 12.60 -16.10
C ALA A 488 -19.12 11.59 -15.02
N ALA A 489 -20.18 11.89 -14.29
CA ALA A 489 -20.75 10.95 -13.32
C ALA A 489 -21.56 9.88 -14.05
N LEU A 490 -21.27 8.61 -13.79
CA LEU A 490 -21.92 7.45 -14.41
C LEU A 490 -22.90 6.79 -13.43
N THR A 491 -23.97 6.18 -13.99
CA THR A 491 -24.79 5.22 -13.25
C THR A 491 -23.97 3.96 -12.97
N LYS A 492 -24.51 3.03 -12.18
CA LYS A 492 -23.84 1.75 -11.89
C LYS A 492 -23.62 0.94 -13.17
N GLU A 493 -24.63 0.87 -14.03
CA GLU A 493 -24.60 0.12 -15.29
C GLU A 493 -23.57 0.72 -16.26
N GLU A 494 -23.56 2.04 -16.41
CA GLU A 494 -22.57 2.74 -17.22
C GLU A 494 -21.16 2.54 -16.67
N ALA A 495 -20.99 2.57 -15.35
CA ALA A 495 -19.69 2.34 -14.70
C ALA A 495 -19.16 0.93 -14.95
N LEU A 496 -20.01 -0.09 -14.89
CA LEU A 496 -19.65 -1.47 -15.22
C LEU A 496 -19.20 -1.62 -16.69
N ALA A 497 -19.94 -1.02 -17.61
CA ALA A 497 -19.59 -0.99 -19.03
C ALA A 497 -18.26 -0.24 -19.27
N PHE A 498 -18.08 0.91 -18.59
CA PHE A 498 -16.84 1.69 -18.69
C PHE A 498 -15.64 0.90 -18.14
N ILE A 499 -15.75 0.26 -16.99
CA ILE A 499 -14.69 -0.58 -16.41
C ILE A 499 -14.35 -1.75 -17.34
N ALA A 500 -15.34 -2.32 -18.05
CA ALA A 500 -15.12 -3.36 -19.05
C ALA A 500 -14.39 -2.85 -20.31
N GLY A 501 -14.27 -1.54 -20.48
CA GLY A 501 -13.52 -0.93 -21.57
C GLY A 501 -14.41 -0.37 -22.69
N GLU A 502 -15.73 -0.31 -22.49
CA GLU A 502 -16.67 0.18 -23.47
C GLU A 502 -16.64 1.72 -23.59
N ALA A 503 -16.95 2.22 -24.78
CA ALA A 503 -17.24 3.63 -25.00
C ALA A 503 -18.75 3.86 -24.81
N LEU A 504 -19.11 4.98 -24.18
CA LEU A 504 -20.50 5.27 -23.83
C LEU A 504 -21.07 6.40 -24.71
N PRO A 505 -22.28 6.25 -25.27
CA PRO A 505 -23.00 7.36 -25.90
C PRO A 505 -23.28 8.43 -24.84
N ARG A 506 -22.73 9.63 -25.02
CA ARG A 506 -22.91 10.73 -24.06
C ARG A 506 -22.56 12.05 -24.71
N GLU A 507 -23.45 13.01 -24.59
CA GLU A 507 -23.18 14.39 -24.97
C GLU A 507 -22.35 15.07 -23.88
N GLY A 508 -21.48 15.99 -24.29
CA GLY A 508 -20.64 16.76 -23.38
C GLY A 508 -19.56 17.57 -24.10
N GLU A 509 -18.90 18.43 -23.37
CA GLU A 509 -17.79 19.24 -23.88
C GLU A 509 -16.61 18.35 -24.30
N ALA A 510 -16.10 18.56 -25.51
CA ALA A 510 -15.00 17.77 -26.06
C ALA A 510 -13.72 17.92 -25.23
N GLY A 511 -13.03 16.81 -24.96
CA GLY A 511 -11.76 16.82 -24.22
C GLY A 511 -11.60 15.66 -23.26
N TRP A 512 -10.48 15.69 -22.49
CA TRP A 512 -10.24 14.77 -21.40
C TRP A 512 -11.25 15.00 -20.28
N THR A 513 -11.87 13.93 -19.81
CA THR A 513 -12.96 13.95 -18.85
C THR A 513 -12.67 12.92 -17.76
N LEU A 514 -12.65 13.32 -16.51
CA LEU A 514 -12.59 12.40 -15.38
C LEU A 514 -13.93 11.68 -15.28
N VAL A 515 -13.89 10.37 -15.36
CA VAL A 515 -15.08 9.53 -15.24
C VAL A 515 -15.23 9.10 -13.80
N THR A 516 -16.42 9.31 -13.23
CA THR A 516 -16.70 9.01 -11.83
C THR A 516 -17.98 8.18 -11.69
N HIS A 517 -18.08 7.44 -10.57
CA HIS A 517 -19.31 6.82 -10.10
C HIS A 517 -19.43 7.05 -8.59
N ALA A 518 -20.57 7.57 -8.15
CA ALA A 518 -20.80 7.95 -6.75
C ALA A 518 -19.64 8.80 -6.16
N GLY A 519 -19.11 9.74 -6.93
CA GLY A 519 -17.97 10.59 -6.53
C GLY A 519 -16.59 9.91 -6.53
N LEU A 520 -16.51 8.63 -6.88
CA LEU A 520 -15.26 7.87 -6.95
C LEU A 520 -14.69 7.88 -8.38
N PRO A 521 -13.38 8.12 -8.58
CA PRO A 521 -12.77 8.12 -9.90
C PRO A 521 -12.69 6.72 -10.50
N LEU A 522 -13.03 6.63 -11.79
CA LEU A 522 -12.91 5.40 -12.59
C LEU A 522 -11.81 5.50 -13.66
N GLY A 523 -11.18 6.65 -13.81
CA GLY A 523 -10.15 6.88 -14.82
C GLY A 523 -10.51 7.96 -15.81
N TRP A 524 -9.72 8.07 -16.87
CA TRP A 524 -9.95 9.04 -17.93
C TRP A 524 -10.84 8.49 -19.04
N GLY A 525 -11.79 9.31 -19.46
CA GLY A 525 -12.46 9.22 -20.74
C GLY A 525 -12.07 10.38 -21.65
N LYS A 526 -12.36 10.27 -22.95
CA LYS A 526 -12.21 11.38 -23.89
C LYS A 526 -13.53 11.63 -24.61
N GLN A 527 -14.14 12.75 -24.30
CA GLN A 527 -15.39 13.19 -24.92
C GLN A 527 -15.13 13.67 -26.34
N ALA A 528 -15.78 13.09 -27.34
CA ALA A 528 -15.71 13.50 -28.74
C ALA A 528 -16.88 12.92 -29.56
N GLY A 529 -17.57 13.75 -30.33
CA GLY A 529 -18.60 13.33 -31.30
C GLY A 529 -19.75 12.57 -30.66
N GLY A 530 -20.30 13.05 -29.55
CA GLY A 530 -21.41 12.38 -28.85
C GLY A 530 -21.03 11.08 -28.13
N MET A 531 -19.73 10.79 -27.97
CA MET A 531 -19.23 9.58 -27.34
C MET A 531 -18.18 9.90 -26.27
N LEU A 532 -18.29 9.28 -25.11
CA LEU A 532 -17.26 9.22 -24.10
C LEU A 532 -16.38 7.97 -24.37
N LYS A 533 -15.23 8.18 -25.02
CA LYS A 533 -14.28 7.11 -25.36
C LYS A 533 -13.50 6.69 -24.12
N ASN A 534 -13.38 5.38 -23.92
CA ASN A 534 -12.69 4.80 -22.77
C ASN A 534 -11.16 4.88 -22.91
N HIS A 535 -10.49 5.43 -21.91
CA HIS A 535 -9.03 5.50 -21.80
C HIS A 535 -8.46 4.77 -20.58
N VAL A 536 -9.25 3.91 -19.94
CA VAL A 536 -8.73 2.98 -18.92
C VAL A 536 -7.71 2.03 -19.57
N PRO A 537 -6.50 1.88 -18.99
CA PRO A 537 -5.49 0.97 -19.52
C PRO A 537 -6.02 -0.45 -19.70
N LYS A 538 -5.69 -1.08 -20.82
CA LYS A 538 -6.24 -2.41 -21.17
C LYS A 538 -6.00 -3.47 -20.09
N GLY A 539 -4.84 -3.41 -19.41
CA GLY A 539 -4.49 -4.33 -18.33
C GLY A 539 -5.30 -4.15 -17.03
N LEU A 540 -5.98 -3.01 -16.87
CA LEU A 540 -6.82 -2.72 -15.70
C LEU A 540 -8.31 -2.98 -15.94
N ARG A 541 -8.72 -3.24 -17.19
CA ARG A 541 -10.14 -3.49 -17.52
C ARG A 541 -10.61 -4.79 -16.89
N ALA A 542 -11.77 -4.75 -16.27
CA ALA A 542 -12.36 -5.89 -15.59
C ALA A 542 -13.84 -6.04 -15.95
N ARG A 543 -14.32 -7.27 -16.05
CA ARG A 543 -15.76 -7.56 -16.13
C ARG A 543 -16.25 -7.84 -14.71
N LEU A 544 -16.80 -6.82 -14.07
CA LEU A 544 -17.48 -6.98 -12.79
C LEU A 544 -18.90 -7.48 -13.06
N HIS A 545 -19.35 -8.44 -12.27
CA HIS A 545 -20.75 -8.88 -12.31
C HIS A 545 -21.60 -8.01 -11.40
N PRO A 546 -22.84 -7.65 -11.79
CA PRO A 546 -23.73 -6.79 -11.01
C PRO A 546 -24.13 -7.40 -9.66
#